data_3b23de9dde754551db133eb7f717980e
#
_entry.id   3b23de9dde754551db133eb7f717980e
#
_cell.length_a   1.000
_cell.length_b   1.000
_cell.length_c   1.000
_cell.angle_alpha   90.00
_cell.angle_beta   90.00
_cell.angle_gamma   90.00
#
_symmetry.space_group_name_H-M   'P 1'
#
loop_
_entity.id
_entity.type
_entity.pdbx_description
1 polymer ?
#
loop_
_entity_poly.entity_id
_entity_poly.type
_entity_poly.pdbx_seq_one_letter_code
_entity_poly.pdbx_strand_id
1 'polypeptide(L)'
;MVLTTVIGPVFCTGRTIKAAEAAGVVEAAGVTKDVNAVEAVVVTKDVNSTEAVGTTGSTKAVNASAVTDIIDAAQLTGLKKSDIAANEAETVTSGPDIETPSAILMEAATGQVIYEKDSSKQLAPASITKIMTLILIFEALESGQIKMEDPVTVSEYAASMGGSQVFLEEGEIQSVRTMIKCIAVASANDACVAMSEYICGSEDVFVEKMNEKAKQLGMEQTHFVNCCGLDTDGHTSSARDVALMSRELINNHPEVKEFSNIWMEDITHVTRNGEKDFTLSNTNKLIKQYSYATGLKTGSTSKAGCCLSGTAMKDGIELIAVVMAAPTSKV
;
A
#
# COMPACT_ATOMS: atom_id res chain seq x y z
N MET A 1 -4.25 9.98 -28.93
CA MET A 1 -3.31 11.06 -29.33
C MET A 1 -3.34 12.07 -28.18
N VAL A 2 -2.26 12.14 -27.44
CA VAL A 2 -2.18 13.05 -26.27
C VAL A 2 -1.79 14.42 -26.81
N LEU A 3 -2.65 15.39 -26.67
CA LEU A 3 -2.35 16.78 -27.01
C LEU A 3 -1.92 17.49 -25.72
N THR A 4 -0.63 17.79 -25.60
CA THR A 4 -0.10 18.57 -24.49
C THR A 4 -0.19 20.05 -24.86
N THR A 5 -1.04 20.79 -24.18
CA THR A 5 -1.12 22.25 -24.36
C THR A 5 -0.36 22.89 -23.20
N VAL A 6 0.77 23.53 -23.50
CA VAL A 6 1.50 24.34 -22.53
C VAL A 6 0.83 25.71 -22.46
N ILE A 7 0.24 26.02 -21.33
CA ILE A 7 -0.26 27.37 -21.06
C ILE A 7 0.84 28.07 -20.27
N GLY A 8 1.27 29.23 -20.72
CA GLY A 8 2.43 29.96 -20.22
C GLY A 8 2.41 30.24 -18.69
N PRO A 9 3.47 30.86 -18.16
CA PRO A 9 3.70 30.97 -16.73
C PRO A 9 2.55 31.70 -16.01
N VAL A 10 2.03 31.06 -14.98
CA VAL A 10 1.05 31.67 -14.07
C VAL A 10 1.82 32.30 -12.90
N PHE A 11 1.72 33.59 -12.76
CA PHE A 11 2.35 34.30 -11.64
C PHE A 11 1.56 34.05 -10.34
N CYS A 12 2.24 33.48 -9.37
CA CYS A 12 1.70 33.28 -8.04
C CYS A 12 1.88 34.57 -7.23
N THR A 13 0.82 35.29 -6.95
CA THR A 13 0.81 36.40 -5.98
C THR A 13 0.18 35.89 -4.69
N GLY A 14 1.02 35.50 -3.75
CA GLY A 14 0.63 35.11 -2.40
C GLY A 14 -0.25 33.87 -2.30
N ARG A 15 0.32 32.80 -1.89
CA ARG A 15 -0.26 31.57 -1.29
C ARG A 15 -1.52 30.92 -1.91
N THR A 16 -1.94 31.31 -3.09
CA THR A 16 -3.11 30.69 -3.71
C THR A 16 -2.85 30.51 -5.20
N ILE A 17 -2.81 29.27 -5.65
CA ILE A 17 -2.78 28.92 -7.07
C ILE A 17 -4.22 28.98 -7.57
N LYS A 18 -4.53 29.88 -8.50
CA LYS A 18 -5.82 29.86 -9.19
C LYS A 18 -5.75 28.91 -10.36
N ALA A 19 -6.50 27.82 -10.29
CA ALA A 19 -6.74 26.92 -11.40
C ALA A 19 -7.61 27.60 -12.45
N ALA A 20 -7.28 27.43 -13.72
CA ALA A 20 -8.18 27.79 -14.83
C ALA A 20 -9.09 26.60 -15.10
N GLU A 21 -10.40 26.79 -14.90
CA GLU A 21 -11.41 25.78 -15.24
C GLU A 21 -11.54 25.61 -16.75
N ALA A 22 -11.19 24.43 -17.25
CA ALA A 22 -11.70 23.90 -18.49
C ALA A 22 -12.10 22.44 -18.26
N ALA A 23 -13.28 22.05 -18.70
CA ALA A 23 -13.86 20.73 -18.44
C ALA A 23 -12.90 19.59 -18.85
N GLY A 24 -12.62 18.66 -17.93
CA GLY A 24 -11.84 17.45 -18.17
C GLY A 24 -10.32 17.58 -18.02
N VAL A 25 -9.82 18.61 -17.35
CA VAL A 25 -8.40 18.88 -17.19
C VAL A 25 -7.94 18.50 -15.79
N VAL A 26 -6.89 17.68 -15.70
CA VAL A 26 -6.15 17.43 -14.43
C VAL A 26 -4.94 18.36 -14.42
N GLU A 27 -4.85 19.20 -13.42
CA GLU A 27 -3.76 20.15 -13.24
C GLU A 27 -2.73 19.60 -12.25
N ALA A 28 -1.48 19.55 -12.67
CA ALA A 28 -0.35 19.28 -11.80
C ALA A 28 0.58 20.49 -11.78
N ALA A 29 0.89 21.01 -10.60
CA ALA A 29 1.80 22.13 -10.43
C ALA A 29 3.22 21.61 -10.16
N GLY A 30 4.19 21.97 -11.00
CA GLY A 30 5.62 21.71 -10.81
C GLY A 30 6.30 22.97 -10.26
N VAL A 31 7.14 22.80 -9.25
CA VAL A 31 7.97 23.89 -8.70
C VAL A 31 9.33 23.87 -9.41
N THR A 32 9.66 24.93 -10.10
CA THR A 32 11.01 25.14 -10.68
C THR A 32 11.89 25.95 -9.70
N LYS A 33 13.20 25.76 -9.81
CA LYS A 33 14.21 26.35 -8.92
C LYS A 33 14.26 27.88 -8.88
N ASP A 34 13.62 28.57 -9.81
CA ASP A 34 13.51 30.01 -9.80
C ASP A 34 12.25 30.38 -9.03
N VAL A 35 12.47 30.97 -7.87
CA VAL A 35 11.53 31.25 -6.78
C VAL A 35 10.27 32.03 -7.18
N ASN A 36 10.11 32.41 -8.45
CA ASN A 36 9.03 33.28 -8.91
C ASN A 36 8.18 32.74 -10.08
N ALA A 37 8.40 31.52 -10.52
CA ALA A 37 7.60 30.95 -11.62
C ALA A 37 7.21 29.49 -11.34
N VAL A 38 5.93 29.19 -11.36
CA VAL A 38 5.36 27.84 -11.33
C VAL A 38 4.88 27.52 -12.76
N GLU A 39 5.44 26.50 -13.38
CA GLU A 39 4.88 25.97 -14.62
C GLU A 39 3.80 24.97 -14.31
N ALA A 40 2.58 25.27 -14.73
CA ALA A 40 1.47 24.34 -14.68
C ALA A 40 1.44 23.51 -15.94
N VAL A 41 1.54 22.18 -15.80
CA VAL A 41 1.35 21.23 -16.89
C VAL A 41 -0.09 20.72 -16.83
N VAL A 42 -0.86 20.99 -17.86
CA VAL A 42 -2.24 20.55 -17.97
C VAL A 42 -2.29 19.31 -18.87
N VAL A 43 -2.70 18.18 -18.32
CA VAL A 43 -2.89 16.94 -19.07
C VAL A 43 -4.38 16.77 -19.33
N THR A 44 -4.80 16.88 -20.58
CA THR A 44 -6.18 16.58 -20.98
C THR A 44 -6.30 15.11 -21.38
N LYS A 45 -7.23 14.41 -20.78
CA LYS A 45 -7.60 13.04 -21.17
C LYS A 45 -8.83 13.12 -22.08
N ASP A 46 -8.67 12.80 -23.34
CA ASP A 46 -9.82 12.63 -24.24
C ASP A 46 -10.65 11.42 -23.80
N VAL A 47 -11.83 11.70 -23.28
CA VAL A 47 -12.84 10.68 -23.02
C VAL A 47 -13.68 10.54 -24.28
N ASN A 48 -13.34 9.61 -25.18
CA ASN A 48 -14.26 9.17 -26.20
C ASN A 48 -15.33 8.27 -25.58
N SER A 49 -16.49 8.86 -25.34
CA SER A 49 -17.69 8.14 -24.94
C SER A 49 -18.31 7.48 -26.17
N THR A 50 -18.39 6.17 -26.20
CA THR A 50 -19.39 5.45 -26.94
C THR A 50 -20.53 5.08 -25.99
N GLU A 51 -21.71 5.63 -26.23
CA GLU A 51 -22.93 5.36 -25.50
C GLU A 51 -23.30 3.87 -25.56
N ALA A 52 -23.57 3.29 -24.41
CA ALA A 52 -24.47 2.16 -24.27
C ALA A 52 -25.42 2.46 -23.12
N VAL A 53 -26.65 2.72 -23.44
CA VAL A 53 -27.77 2.91 -22.53
C VAL A 53 -28.08 1.58 -21.86
N GLY A 54 -27.93 1.51 -20.54
CA GLY A 54 -28.33 0.38 -19.71
C GLY A 54 -28.43 0.83 -18.26
N THR A 55 -29.64 1.01 -17.80
CA THR A 55 -30.03 1.33 -16.42
C THR A 55 -29.51 0.31 -15.44
N THR A 56 -28.73 0.72 -14.45
CA THR A 56 -28.78 0.39 -13.01
C THR A 56 -27.49 0.84 -12.33
N GLY A 57 -27.63 1.61 -11.25
CA GLY A 57 -26.69 1.82 -10.15
C GLY A 57 -25.19 2.00 -10.47
N SER A 58 -24.79 3.20 -10.86
CA SER A 58 -23.36 3.52 -11.00
C SER A 58 -22.70 3.64 -9.64
N THR A 59 -22.05 2.58 -9.17
CA THR A 59 -21.05 2.66 -8.12
C THR A 59 -19.73 3.11 -8.76
N LYS A 60 -19.34 4.37 -8.55
CA LYS A 60 -18.07 4.90 -9.02
C LYS A 60 -16.90 4.18 -8.34
N ALA A 61 -15.96 3.77 -9.13
CA ALA A 61 -14.78 3.02 -8.71
C ALA A 61 -13.67 3.95 -8.20
N VAL A 62 -13.15 3.69 -7.01
CA VAL A 62 -11.98 4.38 -6.45
C VAL A 62 -10.92 3.35 -6.08
N ASN A 63 -9.62 3.59 -6.48
CA ASN A 63 -8.83 2.44 -6.59
C ASN A 63 -7.39 2.59 -6.92
N ALA A 64 -6.85 1.61 -7.58
CA ALA A 64 -5.54 1.63 -8.22
C ALA A 64 -5.37 2.87 -9.11
N SER A 65 -6.44 3.36 -9.73
CA SER A 65 -6.44 4.64 -10.48
C SER A 65 -6.05 5.82 -9.59
N ALA A 66 -6.65 5.97 -8.40
CA ALA A 66 -6.32 7.08 -7.50
C ALA A 66 -4.86 7.03 -7.05
N VAL A 67 -4.32 5.85 -6.75
CA VAL A 67 -2.90 5.70 -6.39
C VAL A 67 -2.01 5.98 -7.60
N THR A 68 -2.37 5.49 -8.78
CA THR A 68 -1.64 5.78 -10.01
C THR A 68 -1.66 7.27 -10.32
N ASP A 69 -2.81 7.93 -10.22
CA ASP A 69 -2.95 9.37 -10.47
C ASP A 69 -2.10 10.20 -9.48
N ILE A 70 -2.05 9.80 -8.22
CA ILE A 70 -1.21 10.45 -7.20
C ILE A 70 0.29 10.25 -7.52
N ILE A 71 0.70 9.02 -7.87
CA ILE A 71 2.10 8.72 -8.20
C ILE A 71 2.51 9.41 -9.50
N ASP A 72 1.67 9.38 -10.53
CA ASP A 72 1.93 10.05 -11.80
C ASP A 72 2.02 11.57 -11.63
N ALA A 73 1.15 12.19 -10.83
CA ALA A 73 1.21 13.61 -10.52
C ALA A 73 2.56 14.00 -9.87
N ALA A 74 3.03 13.21 -8.91
CA ALA A 74 4.31 13.45 -8.24
C ALA A 74 5.51 13.29 -9.20
N GLN A 75 5.44 12.37 -10.16
CA GLN A 75 6.51 12.15 -11.14
C GLN A 75 6.52 13.22 -12.24
N LEU A 76 5.35 13.76 -12.61
CA LEU A 76 5.23 14.87 -13.58
C LEU A 76 5.79 16.18 -13.03
N THR A 77 5.90 16.36 -11.71
CA THR A 77 6.50 17.55 -11.09
C THR A 77 8.01 17.65 -11.28
N GLY A 78 8.66 16.67 -11.92
CA GLY A 78 10.09 16.73 -12.24
C GLY A 78 11.03 16.73 -11.04
N LEU A 79 10.57 16.26 -9.89
CA LEU A 79 11.36 16.15 -8.66
C LEU A 79 12.63 15.33 -8.92
N LYS A 80 13.78 15.95 -8.78
CA LYS A 80 15.07 15.27 -8.82
C LYS A 80 15.48 14.88 -7.40
N LYS A 81 16.15 13.75 -7.26
CA LYS A 81 16.67 13.25 -5.98
C LYS A 81 17.48 14.29 -5.19
N SER A 82 18.11 15.26 -5.88
CA SER A 82 18.84 16.38 -5.27
C SER A 82 17.93 17.44 -4.64
N ASP A 83 16.67 17.55 -5.06
CA ASP A 83 15.76 18.63 -4.67
C ASP A 83 14.95 18.23 -3.42
N ILE A 84 14.84 16.92 -3.16
CA ILE A 84 14.14 16.34 -2.01
C ILE A 84 14.97 16.50 -0.73
N ALA A 85 16.29 16.57 -0.82
CA ALA A 85 17.19 16.61 0.34
C ALA A 85 17.36 18.00 1.00
N ALA A 86 16.80 19.07 0.44
CA ALA A 86 17.19 20.44 0.77
C ALA A 86 16.09 21.37 1.36
N ASN A 87 14.83 20.93 1.46
CA ASN A 87 13.75 21.81 1.92
C ASN A 87 12.84 21.13 2.94
N GLU A 88 12.48 21.88 3.99
CA GLU A 88 11.22 21.70 4.70
C GLU A 88 10.09 22.01 3.68
N ALA A 89 9.72 21.03 2.88
CA ALA A 89 8.76 21.21 1.81
C ALA A 89 7.37 21.45 2.40
N GLU A 90 6.76 22.55 2.00
CA GLU A 90 5.34 22.79 2.25
C GLU A 90 4.55 21.63 1.62
N THR A 91 3.77 20.92 2.42
CA THR A 91 2.86 19.87 1.99
C THR A 91 1.92 20.45 0.93
N VAL A 92 1.88 19.86 -0.25
CA VAL A 92 0.96 20.30 -1.31
C VAL A 92 -0.45 19.88 -0.91
N THR A 93 -1.24 20.83 -0.43
CA THR A 93 -2.64 20.60 -0.04
C THR A 93 -3.61 20.62 -1.22
N SER A 94 -3.16 21.06 -2.41
CA SER A 94 -3.93 21.06 -3.66
C SER A 94 -3.50 19.90 -4.54
N GLY A 95 -3.83 18.66 -4.15
CA GLY A 95 -3.61 17.46 -4.93
C GLY A 95 -4.87 17.01 -5.69
N PRO A 96 -4.83 15.85 -6.35
CA PRO A 96 -5.97 15.30 -7.05
C PRO A 96 -7.16 15.12 -6.10
N ASP A 97 -8.36 15.44 -6.58
CA ASP A 97 -9.58 15.17 -5.82
C ASP A 97 -9.88 13.68 -5.85
N ILE A 98 -9.51 13.00 -4.77
CA ILE A 98 -9.70 11.56 -4.62
C ILE A 98 -10.87 11.27 -3.68
N GLU A 99 -11.79 10.41 -4.15
CA GLU A 99 -12.98 10.00 -3.38
C GLU A 99 -12.64 8.98 -2.27
N THR A 100 -11.62 9.25 -1.46
CA THR A 100 -11.29 8.41 -0.30
C THR A 100 -11.29 9.26 0.97
N PRO A 101 -11.75 8.72 2.11
CA PRO A 101 -11.76 9.43 3.39
C PRO A 101 -10.38 9.79 3.94
N SER A 102 -9.34 9.06 3.56
CA SER A 102 -7.98 9.30 4.05
C SER A 102 -6.95 8.82 3.05
N ALA A 103 -5.94 9.64 2.79
CA ALA A 103 -4.84 9.29 1.89
C ALA A 103 -3.54 10.02 2.25
N ILE A 104 -2.43 9.48 1.79
CA ILE A 104 -1.10 10.11 1.86
C ILE A 104 -0.24 9.63 0.69
N LEU A 105 0.62 10.53 0.19
CA LEU A 105 1.73 10.23 -0.69
C LEU A 105 3.02 10.67 -0.01
N MET A 106 3.97 9.75 0.12
CA MET A 106 5.24 9.96 0.80
C MET A 106 6.39 9.51 -0.11
N GLU A 107 7.49 10.24 -0.11
CA GLU A 107 8.76 9.80 -0.70
C GLU A 107 9.46 8.85 0.29
N ALA A 108 9.86 7.67 -0.21
CA ALA A 108 10.30 6.57 0.66
C ALA A 108 11.64 6.83 1.36
N ALA A 109 12.63 7.41 0.68
CA ALA A 109 13.98 7.57 1.24
C ALA A 109 14.01 8.63 2.36
N THR A 110 13.38 9.78 2.14
CA THR A 110 13.38 10.91 3.07
C THR A 110 12.24 10.90 4.08
N GLY A 111 11.11 10.25 3.72
CA GLY A 111 9.86 10.32 4.48
C GLY A 111 9.09 11.64 4.23
N GLN A 112 9.49 12.41 3.21
CA GLN A 112 8.80 13.64 2.86
C GLN A 112 7.37 13.36 2.41
N VAL A 113 6.40 14.04 3.04
CA VAL A 113 4.99 13.99 2.63
C VAL A 113 4.78 14.95 1.47
N ILE A 114 4.37 14.40 0.33
CA ILE A 114 4.10 15.15 -0.90
C ILE A 114 2.65 15.61 -0.95
N TYR A 115 1.73 14.72 -0.56
CA TYR A 115 0.29 14.98 -0.51
C TYR A 115 -0.33 14.26 0.68
N GLU A 116 -1.35 14.86 1.29
CA GLU A 116 -2.16 14.20 2.30
C GLU A 116 -3.60 14.72 2.35
N LYS A 117 -4.51 13.83 2.71
CA LYS A 117 -5.93 14.10 2.97
C LYS A 117 -6.34 13.32 4.21
N ASP A 118 -6.69 14.03 5.30
CA ASP A 118 -7.09 13.42 6.57
C ASP A 118 -6.17 12.22 6.98
N SER A 119 -4.86 12.36 6.75
CA SER A 119 -3.91 11.24 6.82
C SER A 119 -3.76 10.65 8.23
N SER A 120 -4.06 11.42 9.28
CA SER A 120 -4.04 11.00 10.68
C SER A 120 -5.40 10.47 11.17
N LYS A 121 -6.41 10.37 10.29
CA LYS A 121 -7.71 9.83 10.66
C LYS A 121 -7.60 8.36 11.04
N GLN A 122 -8.06 8.02 12.24
CA GLN A 122 -8.06 6.64 12.74
C GLN A 122 -9.15 5.82 12.04
N LEU A 123 -8.76 4.74 11.37
CA LEU A 123 -9.60 3.86 10.56
C LEU A 123 -9.19 2.40 10.76
N ALA A 124 -10.08 1.47 10.41
CA ALA A 124 -9.73 0.05 10.37
C ALA A 124 -8.79 -0.23 9.19
N PRO A 125 -7.61 -0.86 9.41
CA PRO A 125 -6.61 -1.07 8.36
C PRO A 125 -6.88 -2.30 7.48
N ALA A 126 -7.75 -3.22 7.90
CA ALA A 126 -7.90 -4.53 7.25
C ALA A 126 -6.53 -5.23 7.06
N SER A 127 -6.36 -5.98 5.99
CA SER A 127 -5.12 -6.74 5.71
C SER A 127 -3.88 -5.89 5.41
N ILE A 128 -3.96 -4.54 5.42
CA ILE A 128 -2.74 -3.70 5.42
C ILE A 128 -1.94 -3.92 6.72
N THR A 129 -2.57 -4.36 7.79
CA THR A 129 -1.95 -4.87 9.02
C THR A 129 -0.76 -5.80 8.75
N LYS A 130 -0.84 -6.63 7.71
CA LYS A 130 0.18 -7.60 7.34
C LYS A 130 1.53 -6.98 6.92
N ILE A 131 1.57 -5.67 6.66
CA ILE A 131 2.84 -4.96 6.49
C ILE A 131 3.64 -5.03 7.78
N MET A 132 3.02 -4.80 8.94
CA MET A 132 3.68 -4.94 10.25
C MET A 132 4.07 -6.40 10.53
N THR A 133 3.23 -7.35 10.17
CA THR A 133 3.55 -8.78 10.27
C THR A 133 4.80 -9.13 9.46
N LEU A 134 4.89 -8.63 8.22
CA LEU A 134 6.06 -8.84 7.36
C LEU A 134 7.32 -8.16 7.95
N ILE A 135 7.21 -6.96 8.52
CA ILE A 135 8.34 -6.29 9.19
C ILE A 135 8.93 -7.21 10.26
N LEU A 136 8.11 -7.74 11.16
CA LEU A 136 8.59 -8.60 12.25
C LEU A 136 9.15 -9.93 11.74
N ILE A 137 8.60 -10.48 10.65
CA ILE A 137 9.16 -11.68 10.01
C ILE A 137 10.55 -11.39 9.43
N PHE A 138 10.73 -10.26 8.73
CA PHE A 138 12.01 -9.89 8.16
C PHE A 138 13.03 -9.50 9.24
N GLU A 139 12.63 -8.86 10.33
CA GLU A 139 13.50 -8.64 11.50
C GLU A 139 13.96 -9.95 12.15
N ALA A 140 13.09 -10.95 12.24
CA ALA A 140 13.46 -12.26 12.75
C ALA A 140 14.44 -12.99 11.81
N LEU A 141 14.32 -12.79 10.49
CA LEU A 141 15.28 -13.30 9.50
C LEU A 141 16.64 -12.59 9.62
N GLU A 142 16.64 -11.26 9.70
CA GLU A 142 17.84 -10.43 9.81
C GLU A 142 18.62 -10.72 11.08
N SER A 143 17.93 -10.90 12.21
CA SER A 143 18.55 -11.27 13.48
C SER A 143 19.05 -12.73 13.52
N GLY A 144 18.72 -13.54 12.51
CA GLY A 144 19.06 -14.96 12.48
C GLY A 144 18.22 -15.83 13.42
N GLN A 145 17.14 -15.30 14.00
CA GLN A 145 16.18 -16.06 14.81
C GLN A 145 15.50 -17.14 13.99
N ILE A 146 15.21 -16.85 12.71
CA ILE A 146 14.64 -17.79 11.75
C ILE A 146 15.40 -17.72 10.43
N LYS A 147 15.21 -18.73 9.57
CA LYS A 147 15.80 -18.79 8.22
C LYS A 147 14.69 -19.02 7.19
N MET A 148 14.93 -18.63 5.94
CA MET A 148 13.95 -18.76 4.85
C MET A 148 13.48 -20.21 4.63
N GLU A 149 14.36 -21.19 4.86
CA GLU A 149 14.08 -22.61 4.62
C GLU A 149 13.64 -23.35 5.90
N ASP A 150 13.50 -22.65 7.03
CA ASP A 150 13.05 -23.28 8.28
C ASP A 150 11.61 -23.81 8.11
N PRO A 151 11.32 -25.00 8.67
CA PRO A 151 9.98 -25.59 8.63
C PRO A 151 9.07 -24.93 9.66
N VAL A 152 7.94 -24.40 9.20
CA VAL A 152 6.86 -23.87 10.02
C VAL A 152 5.72 -24.86 10.05
N THR A 153 5.40 -25.39 11.23
CA THR A 153 4.26 -26.30 11.42
C THR A 153 3.00 -25.49 11.70
N VAL A 154 1.95 -25.77 10.96
CA VAL A 154 0.64 -25.11 11.10
C VAL A 154 -0.12 -25.67 12.28
N SER A 155 -0.52 -24.84 13.21
CA SER A 155 -1.36 -25.20 14.37
C SER A 155 -2.82 -25.37 13.97
N GLU A 156 -3.62 -26.02 14.84
CA GLU A 156 -5.08 -26.06 14.71
C GLU A 156 -5.68 -24.65 14.64
N TYR A 157 -5.16 -23.74 15.46
CA TYR A 157 -5.62 -22.34 15.48
C TYR A 157 -5.32 -21.64 14.15
N ALA A 158 -4.10 -21.72 13.65
CA ALA A 158 -3.74 -21.14 12.36
C ALA A 158 -4.58 -21.72 11.21
N ALA A 159 -4.78 -23.02 11.19
CA ALA A 159 -5.62 -23.71 10.18
C ALA A 159 -7.11 -23.32 10.26
N SER A 160 -7.59 -22.90 11.44
CA SER A 160 -8.99 -22.48 11.63
C SER A 160 -9.29 -21.06 11.20
N MET A 161 -8.27 -20.29 10.77
CA MET A 161 -8.42 -18.88 10.41
C MET A 161 -9.38 -18.69 9.25
N GLY A 162 -10.27 -17.71 9.41
CA GLY A 162 -11.19 -17.29 8.35
C GLY A 162 -10.67 -16.11 7.53
N GLY A 163 -11.47 -15.67 6.57
CA GLY A 163 -11.15 -14.57 5.67
C GLY A 163 -10.26 -15.00 4.51
N SER A 164 -9.27 -14.18 4.11
CA SER A 164 -8.29 -14.56 3.09
C SER A 164 -7.36 -15.62 3.64
N GLN A 165 -7.26 -16.76 2.96
CA GLN A 165 -6.45 -17.90 3.40
C GLN A 165 -5.97 -18.70 2.19
N VAL A 166 -4.96 -19.52 2.38
CA VAL A 166 -4.47 -20.49 1.40
C VAL A 166 -4.83 -21.93 1.78
N PHE A 167 -5.67 -22.09 2.82
CA PHE A 167 -6.21 -23.37 3.30
C PHE A 167 -5.13 -24.33 3.82
N LEU A 168 -4.20 -23.79 4.62
CA LEU A 168 -3.22 -24.60 5.34
C LEU A 168 -3.94 -25.57 6.30
N GLU A 169 -3.52 -26.85 6.29
CA GLU A 169 -4.09 -27.87 7.18
C GLU A 169 -3.29 -27.96 8.50
N GLU A 170 -3.98 -28.36 9.58
CA GLU A 170 -3.32 -28.66 10.86
C GLU A 170 -2.20 -29.70 10.69
N GLY A 171 -1.01 -29.39 11.19
CA GLY A 171 0.18 -30.24 11.09
C GLY A 171 0.86 -30.20 9.72
N GLU A 172 0.36 -29.42 8.77
CA GLU A 172 1.07 -29.13 7.53
C GLU A 172 2.37 -28.38 7.84
N ILE A 173 3.42 -28.65 7.05
CA ILE A 173 4.71 -28.00 7.20
C ILE A 173 5.03 -27.25 5.91
N GLN A 174 5.29 -25.96 6.05
CA GLN A 174 5.73 -25.11 4.95
C GLN A 174 7.00 -24.36 5.34
N SER A 175 7.82 -23.95 4.36
CA SER A 175 8.99 -23.12 4.65
C SER A 175 8.58 -21.67 5.00
N VAL A 176 9.41 -20.96 5.78
CA VAL A 176 9.24 -19.52 6.04
C VAL A 176 9.07 -18.76 4.72
N ARG A 177 9.86 -19.10 3.69
CA ARG A 177 9.76 -18.52 2.34
C ARG A 177 8.35 -18.68 1.75
N THR A 178 7.78 -19.88 1.83
CA THR A 178 6.42 -20.15 1.35
C THR A 178 5.38 -19.36 2.16
N MET A 179 5.54 -19.29 3.48
CA MET A 179 4.64 -18.51 4.33
C MET A 179 4.66 -17.02 3.97
N ILE A 180 5.85 -16.44 3.73
CA ILE A 180 5.97 -15.05 3.27
C ILE A 180 5.22 -14.84 1.93
N LYS A 181 5.35 -15.79 0.97
CA LYS A 181 4.60 -15.73 -0.29
C LYS A 181 3.09 -15.75 -0.04
N CYS A 182 2.60 -16.64 0.81
CA CYS A 182 1.19 -16.72 1.16
C CYS A 182 0.67 -15.40 1.75
N ILE A 183 1.44 -14.76 2.63
CA ILE A 183 1.09 -13.48 3.26
C ILE A 183 1.11 -12.32 2.25
N ALA A 184 2.19 -12.20 1.49
CA ALA A 184 2.39 -11.06 0.60
C ALA A 184 1.48 -11.10 -0.63
N VAL A 185 1.31 -12.29 -1.24
CA VAL A 185 0.59 -12.48 -2.50
C VAL A 185 -0.91 -12.70 -2.26
N ALA A 186 -1.26 -13.76 -1.53
CA ALA A 186 -2.66 -14.16 -1.30
C ALA A 186 -3.29 -13.50 -0.07
N SER A 187 -2.50 -12.75 0.70
CA SER A 187 -3.00 -12.12 1.95
C SER A 187 -3.48 -13.13 3.00
N ALA A 188 -2.86 -14.28 3.09
CA ALA A 188 -3.26 -15.43 3.87
C ALA A 188 -3.24 -15.15 5.40
N ASN A 189 -4.37 -15.31 6.07
CA ASN A 189 -4.51 -15.14 7.52
C ASN A 189 -3.92 -16.33 8.28
N ASP A 190 -4.17 -17.54 7.78
CA ASP A 190 -3.61 -18.80 8.29
C ASP A 190 -2.07 -18.76 8.33
N ALA A 191 -1.43 -18.29 7.25
CA ALA A 191 0.01 -18.12 7.21
C ALA A 191 0.51 -17.02 8.17
N CYS A 192 -0.25 -15.93 8.40
CA CYS A 192 0.11 -14.91 9.39
C CYS A 192 0.15 -15.47 10.80
N VAL A 193 -0.89 -16.20 11.19
CA VAL A 193 -0.98 -16.80 12.53
C VAL A 193 0.11 -17.85 12.70
N ALA A 194 0.30 -18.75 11.72
CA ALA A 194 1.36 -19.76 11.79
C ALA A 194 2.75 -19.12 11.97
N MET A 195 3.05 -18.02 11.26
CA MET A 195 4.32 -17.30 11.42
C MET A 195 4.43 -16.59 12.77
N SER A 196 3.34 -16.01 13.27
CA SER A 196 3.33 -15.36 14.58
C SER A 196 3.61 -16.34 15.72
N GLU A 197 2.97 -17.51 15.68
CA GLU A 197 3.21 -18.60 16.61
C GLU A 197 4.65 -19.15 16.50
N TYR A 198 5.16 -19.31 15.28
CA TYR A 198 6.52 -19.79 15.05
C TYR A 198 7.58 -18.86 15.62
N ILE A 199 7.42 -17.54 15.45
CA ILE A 199 8.39 -16.54 15.91
C ILE A 199 8.28 -16.25 17.40
N CYS A 200 7.05 -16.19 17.94
CA CYS A 200 6.79 -15.70 19.29
C CYS A 200 6.14 -16.72 20.23
N GLY A 201 5.78 -17.91 19.73
CA GLY A 201 5.07 -18.93 20.50
C GLY A 201 3.56 -18.73 20.59
N SER A 202 3.05 -17.52 20.34
CA SER A 202 1.61 -17.22 20.23
C SER A 202 1.37 -15.94 19.42
N GLU A 203 0.14 -15.79 18.90
CA GLU A 203 -0.29 -14.55 18.24
C GLU A 203 -0.31 -13.37 19.23
N ASP A 204 -0.74 -13.57 20.48
CA ASP A 204 -0.83 -12.50 21.48
C ASP A 204 0.54 -11.83 21.71
N VAL A 205 1.60 -12.64 21.92
CA VAL A 205 2.97 -12.12 22.10
C VAL A 205 3.48 -11.43 20.83
N PHE A 206 3.10 -11.95 19.66
CA PHE A 206 3.45 -11.31 18.40
C PHE A 206 2.77 -9.95 18.25
N VAL A 207 1.50 -9.85 18.62
CA VAL A 207 0.73 -8.59 18.60
C VAL A 207 1.30 -7.57 19.58
N GLU A 208 1.77 -7.99 20.75
CA GLU A 208 2.51 -7.11 21.67
C GLU A 208 3.73 -6.48 20.95
N LYS A 209 4.54 -7.30 20.26
CA LYS A 209 5.68 -6.81 19.48
C LYS A 209 5.26 -5.91 18.32
N MET A 210 4.13 -6.19 17.63
CA MET A 210 3.60 -5.29 16.60
C MET A 210 3.31 -3.90 17.19
N ASN A 211 2.70 -3.83 18.37
CA ASN A 211 2.41 -2.57 19.04
C ASN A 211 3.66 -1.86 19.56
N GLU A 212 4.66 -2.61 20.01
CA GLU A 212 5.98 -2.05 20.38
C GLU A 212 6.67 -1.44 19.14
N LYS A 213 6.69 -2.16 18.03
CA LYS A 213 7.25 -1.65 16.76
C LYS A 213 6.49 -0.43 16.26
N ALA A 214 5.17 -0.43 16.35
CA ALA A 214 4.35 0.74 16.00
C ALA A 214 4.77 1.99 16.80
N LYS A 215 4.99 1.85 18.10
CA LYS A 215 5.50 2.94 18.95
C LYS A 215 6.89 3.40 18.52
N GLN A 216 7.81 2.48 18.21
CA GLN A 216 9.17 2.79 17.73
C GLN A 216 9.14 3.57 16.42
N LEU A 217 8.17 3.29 15.53
CA LEU A 217 7.99 3.98 14.26
C LEU A 217 7.21 5.30 14.38
N GLY A 218 6.72 5.66 15.58
CA GLY A 218 5.92 6.87 15.79
C GLY A 218 4.50 6.79 15.21
N MET A 219 3.93 5.58 15.13
CA MET A 219 2.58 5.31 14.62
C MET A 219 1.53 5.62 15.69
N GLU A 220 1.23 6.90 15.89
CA GLU A 220 0.42 7.39 17.02
C GLU A 220 -1.08 7.01 16.95
N GLN A 221 -1.58 6.72 15.76
CA GLN A 221 -3.00 6.38 15.52
C GLN A 221 -3.21 4.86 15.36
N THR A 222 -2.18 4.06 15.65
CA THR A 222 -2.19 2.62 15.41
C THR A 222 -2.25 1.83 16.70
N HIS A 223 -3.16 0.85 16.70
CA HIS A 223 -3.22 -0.21 17.68
C HIS A 223 -3.62 -1.52 17.01
N PHE A 224 -2.76 -2.53 17.13
CA PHE A 224 -3.01 -3.86 16.60
C PHE A 224 -3.63 -4.76 17.68
N VAL A 225 -4.64 -5.56 17.29
CA VAL A 225 -5.32 -6.54 18.15
C VAL A 225 -5.16 -7.95 17.60
N ASN A 226 -4.81 -8.09 16.32
CA ASN A 226 -4.45 -9.35 15.68
C ASN A 226 -3.39 -9.13 14.61
N CYS A 227 -2.73 -10.20 14.17
CA CYS A 227 -1.62 -10.12 13.22
C CYS A 227 -2.05 -10.00 11.74
N CYS A 228 -3.31 -10.17 11.41
CA CYS A 228 -3.76 -10.32 10.03
C CYS A 228 -4.74 -9.23 9.55
N GLY A 229 -5.31 -8.43 10.46
CA GLY A 229 -6.21 -7.32 10.13
C GLY A 229 -7.69 -7.72 10.01
N LEU A 230 -8.12 -8.73 10.72
CA LEU A 230 -9.54 -9.05 10.90
C LEU A 230 -10.21 -7.94 11.72
N ASP A 231 -11.48 -7.66 11.38
CA ASP A 231 -12.27 -6.64 12.08
C ASP A 231 -12.42 -7.00 13.56
N THR A 232 -11.77 -6.21 14.40
CA THR A 232 -11.78 -6.34 15.85
C THR A 232 -11.90 -4.95 16.46
N ASP A 233 -12.61 -4.82 17.56
CA ASP A 233 -12.71 -3.54 18.26
C ASP A 233 -11.35 -3.10 18.77
N GLY A 234 -11.01 -1.84 18.52
CA GLY A 234 -9.69 -1.29 18.86
C GLY A 234 -8.60 -1.55 17.83
N HIS A 235 -8.83 -2.40 16.80
CA HIS A 235 -7.84 -2.61 15.72
C HIS A 235 -7.91 -1.46 14.72
N THR A 236 -6.99 -0.52 14.85
CA THR A 236 -7.00 0.75 14.10
C THR A 236 -5.62 1.15 13.59
N SER A 237 -5.60 2.00 12.56
CA SER A 237 -4.42 2.68 12.05
C SER A 237 -4.83 3.98 11.31
N SER A 238 -3.87 4.66 10.70
CA SER A 238 -4.09 5.83 9.85
C SER A 238 -3.29 5.71 8.55
N ALA A 239 -3.65 6.48 7.52
CA ALA A 239 -2.89 6.47 6.27
C ALA A 239 -1.43 6.90 6.50
N ARG A 240 -1.19 7.86 7.41
CA ARG A 240 0.16 8.29 7.81
C ARG A 240 0.93 7.15 8.46
N ASP A 241 0.36 6.45 9.42
CA ASP A 241 1.03 5.36 10.12
C ASP A 241 1.30 4.18 9.18
N VAL A 242 0.35 3.88 8.28
CA VAL A 242 0.56 2.88 7.23
C VAL A 242 1.71 3.27 6.31
N ALA A 243 1.85 4.55 5.95
CA ALA A 243 2.99 5.01 5.16
C ALA A 243 4.32 4.85 5.92
N LEU A 244 4.34 5.10 7.24
CA LEU A 244 5.52 4.90 8.08
C LEU A 244 5.96 3.43 8.11
N MET A 245 5.04 2.49 8.38
CA MET A 245 5.40 1.07 8.38
C MET A 245 5.72 0.55 6.97
N SER A 246 5.10 1.09 5.92
CA SER A 246 5.45 0.73 4.54
C SER A 246 6.87 1.18 4.20
N ARG A 247 7.22 2.40 4.61
CA ARG A 247 8.56 2.97 4.46
C ARG A 247 9.61 2.13 5.18
N GLU A 248 9.33 1.74 6.42
CA GLU A 248 10.19 0.84 7.20
C GLU A 248 10.44 -0.47 6.44
N LEU A 249 9.38 -1.12 5.98
CA LEU A 249 9.48 -2.41 5.31
C LEU A 249 10.30 -2.33 4.01
N ILE A 250 10.04 -1.34 3.14
CA ILE A 250 10.70 -1.30 1.83
C ILE A 250 12.13 -0.77 1.87
N ASN A 251 12.50 0.04 2.89
CA ASN A 251 13.84 0.60 3.03
C ASN A 251 14.78 -0.33 3.79
N ASN A 252 14.31 -0.95 4.87
CA ASN A 252 15.13 -1.78 5.74
C ASN A 252 15.09 -3.26 5.35
N HIS A 253 14.01 -3.70 4.68
CA HIS A 253 13.83 -5.08 4.22
C HIS A 253 13.42 -5.11 2.73
N PRO A 254 14.28 -4.60 1.81
CA PRO A 254 13.95 -4.46 0.38
C PRO A 254 13.66 -5.80 -0.30
N GLU A 255 14.04 -6.92 0.29
CA GLU A 255 13.75 -8.28 -0.17
C GLU A 255 12.24 -8.56 -0.24
N VAL A 256 11.42 -7.82 0.51
CA VAL A 256 9.95 -7.95 0.43
C VAL A 256 9.43 -7.76 -0.99
N LYS A 257 10.13 -6.98 -1.82
CA LYS A 257 9.76 -6.72 -3.22
C LYS A 257 9.82 -7.97 -4.09
N GLU A 258 10.68 -8.94 -3.74
CA GLU A 258 10.71 -10.25 -4.42
C GLU A 258 9.39 -11.00 -4.26
N PHE A 259 8.69 -10.81 -3.14
CA PHE A 259 7.42 -11.45 -2.83
C PHE A 259 6.23 -10.59 -3.25
N SER A 260 6.22 -9.29 -2.95
CA SER A 260 5.10 -8.40 -3.22
C SER A 260 4.82 -8.19 -4.71
N ASN A 261 5.83 -8.40 -5.58
CA ASN A 261 5.72 -8.30 -7.03
C ASN A 261 5.30 -9.60 -7.72
N ILE A 262 5.19 -10.72 -7.02
CA ILE A 262 4.67 -11.97 -7.59
C ILE A 262 3.20 -11.75 -7.97
N TRP A 263 2.85 -11.96 -9.25
CA TRP A 263 1.45 -11.90 -9.69
C TRP A 263 0.71 -13.19 -9.41
N MET A 264 1.27 -14.30 -9.83
CA MET A 264 0.74 -15.66 -9.58
C MET A 264 1.92 -16.60 -9.40
N GLU A 265 1.82 -17.53 -8.46
CA GLU A 265 2.80 -18.56 -8.22
C GLU A 265 2.14 -19.76 -7.55
N ASP A 266 2.55 -20.98 -7.94
CA ASP A 266 2.05 -22.19 -7.31
C ASP A 266 2.87 -22.54 -6.07
N ILE A 267 2.17 -22.97 -5.02
CA ILE A 267 2.74 -23.63 -3.85
C ILE A 267 2.19 -25.05 -3.78
N THR A 268 2.92 -25.97 -3.16
CA THR A 268 2.47 -27.34 -2.94
C THR A 268 2.13 -27.53 -1.46
N HIS A 269 0.88 -27.85 -1.17
CA HIS A 269 0.47 -28.35 0.13
C HIS A 269 0.93 -29.80 0.29
N VAL A 270 1.62 -30.08 1.37
CA VAL A 270 2.02 -31.44 1.73
C VAL A 270 1.27 -31.82 3.00
N THR A 271 0.16 -32.54 2.83
CA THR A 271 -0.76 -32.89 3.91
C THR A 271 -0.80 -34.42 4.13
N ARG A 272 -1.52 -34.85 5.14
CA ARG A 272 -1.75 -36.30 5.39
C ARG A 272 -2.50 -37.00 4.22
N ASN A 273 -3.19 -36.19 3.39
CA ASN A 273 -3.98 -36.66 2.26
C ASN A 273 -3.16 -36.69 0.94
N GLY A 274 -1.89 -36.31 0.99
CA GLY A 274 -0.98 -36.25 -0.14
C GLY A 274 -0.59 -34.80 -0.52
N GLU A 275 0.00 -34.68 -1.70
CA GLU A 275 0.44 -33.38 -2.24
C GLU A 275 -0.65 -32.78 -3.13
N LYS A 276 -0.83 -31.47 -3.04
CA LYS A 276 -1.78 -30.73 -3.88
C LYS A 276 -1.24 -29.33 -4.17
N ASP A 277 -1.18 -28.97 -5.43
CA ASP A 277 -0.81 -27.62 -5.83
C ASP A 277 -1.94 -26.63 -5.58
N PHE A 278 -1.55 -25.42 -5.16
CA PHE A 278 -2.42 -24.27 -4.94
C PHE A 278 -1.80 -23.02 -5.56
N THR A 279 -2.55 -22.36 -6.44
CA THR A 279 -2.08 -21.15 -7.11
C THR A 279 -2.36 -19.92 -6.26
N LEU A 280 -1.32 -19.27 -5.78
CA LEU A 280 -1.39 -17.94 -5.20
C LEU A 280 -1.71 -16.92 -6.28
N SER A 281 -2.60 -15.98 -5.99
CA SER A 281 -2.92 -14.85 -6.86
C SER A 281 -2.84 -13.54 -6.09
N ASN A 282 -2.09 -12.59 -6.62
CA ASN A 282 -1.88 -11.33 -5.92
C ASN A 282 -3.16 -10.49 -5.86
N THR A 283 -3.45 -10.03 -4.66
CA THR A 283 -4.60 -9.15 -4.40
C THR A 283 -4.34 -7.72 -4.89
N ASN A 284 -3.07 -7.33 -5.09
CA ASN A 284 -2.67 -6.01 -5.55
C ASN A 284 -2.61 -5.95 -7.09
N LYS A 285 -3.69 -5.48 -7.71
CA LYS A 285 -3.77 -5.35 -9.18
C LYS A 285 -2.84 -4.26 -9.73
N LEU A 286 -2.38 -3.32 -8.89
CA LEU A 286 -1.49 -2.24 -9.30
C LEU A 286 -0.22 -2.77 -9.96
N ILE A 287 0.34 -3.89 -9.45
CA ILE A 287 1.56 -4.50 -10.01
C ILE A 287 1.42 -4.96 -11.46
N LYS A 288 0.19 -5.17 -11.95
CA LYS A 288 -0.11 -5.54 -13.34
C LYS A 288 -0.50 -4.36 -14.20
N GLN A 289 -1.05 -3.33 -13.59
CA GLN A 289 -1.63 -2.17 -14.27
C GLN A 289 -0.65 -1.01 -14.42
N TYR A 290 0.33 -0.92 -13.51
CA TYR A 290 1.29 0.16 -13.47
C TYR A 290 2.73 -0.38 -13.49
N SER A 291 3.45 -0.13 -14.58
CA SER A 291 4.76 -0.73 -14.86
C SER A 291 5.87 -0.36 -13.87
N TYR A 292 5.68 0.72 -13.12
CA TYR A 292 6.62 1.17 -12.07
C TYR A 292 6.27 0.65 -10.68
N ALA A 293 5.14 -0.05 -10.52
CA ALA A 293 4.72 -0.57 -9.22
C ALA A 293 5.74 -1.57 -8.66
N THR A 294 6.06 -1.42 -7.38
CA THR A 294 6.98 -2.28 -6.62
C THR A 294 6.29 -3.03 -5.47
N GLY A 295 4.98 -2.85 -5.30
CA GLY A 295 4.18 -3.49 -4.26
C GLY A 295 3.00 -2.60 -3.86
N LEU A 296 2.48 -2.65 -2.64
CA LEU A 296 2.92 -3.42 -1.49
C LEU A 296 1.78 -4.32 -0.98
N LYS A 297 0.68 -3.74 -0.41
CA LYS A 297 -0.38 -4.52 0.23
C LYS A 297 -1.75 -3.90 0.07
N THR A 298 -2.75 -4.73 -0.18
CA THR A 298 -4.18 -4.39 -0.15
C THR A 298 -4.83 -4.86 1.14
N GLY A 299 -5.96 -4.24 1.47
CA GLY A 299 -6.82 -4.67 2.56
C GLY A 299 -8.29 -4.37 2.25
N SER A 300 -9.20 -5.25 2.66
CA SER A 300 -10.63 -4.98 2.56
C SER A 300 -11.40 -5.80 3.58
N THR A 301 -12.29 -5.13 4.31
CA THR A 301 -13.32 -5.75 5.16
C THR A 301 -14.59 -4.90 5.06
N SER A 302 -15.68 -5.39 5.63
CA SER A 302 -16.94 -4.65 5.67
C SER A 302 -16.80 -3.33 6.48
N LYS A 303 -15.98 -3.32 7.53
CA LYS A 303 -15.74 -2.15 8.39
C LYS A 303 -14.71 -1.20 7.78
N ALA A 304 -13.64 -1.74 7.20
CA ALA A 304 -12.54 -0.96 6.66
C ALA A 304 -12.83 -0.35 5.29
N GLY A 305 -13.79 -0.88 4.52
CA GLY A 305 -13.87 -0.58 3.10
C GLY A 305 -12.65 -1.13 2.35
N CYS A 306 -12.23 -0.45 1.30
CA CYS A 306 -11.04 -0.84 0.53
C CYS A 306 -9.85 0.02 0.92
N CYS A 307 -8.72 -0.64 1.19
CA CYS A 307 -7.48 -0.01 1.59
C CYS A 307 -6.33 -0.51 0.68
N LEU A 308 -5.39 0.36 0.39
CA LEU A 308 -4.19 0.04 -0.39
C LEU A 308 -3.00 0.83 0.15
N SER A 309 -1.90 0.15 0.39
CA SER A 309 -0.57 0.72 0.38
C SER A 309 0.11 0.29 -0.92
N GLY A 310 0.24 1.21 -1.87
CA GLY A 310 0.92 1.01 -3.14
C GLY A 310 2.31 1.64 -3.11
N THR A 311 3.29 0.95 -3.70
CA THR A 311 4.63 1.50 -3.89
C THR A 311 5.02 1.47 -5.36
N ALA A 312 5.78 2.46 -5.78
CA ALA A 312 6.27 2.55 -7.14
C ALA A 312 7.64 3.24 -7.19
N MET A 313 8.51 2.77 -8.09
CA MET A 313 9.84 3.33 -8.29
C MET A 313 10.04 3.73 -9.75
N LYS A 314 10.47 4.98 -9.96
CA LYS A 314 10.87 5.50 -11.25
C LYS A 314 12.07 6.44 -11.11
N ASP A 315 13.05 6.30 -12.00
CA ASP A 315 14.25 7.15 -12.05
C ASP A 315 14.99 7.26 -10.70
N GLY A 316 14.93 6.20 -9.87
CA GLY A 316 15.58 6.11 -8.57
C GLY A 316 14.81 6.82 -7.43
N ILE A 317 13.60 7.31 -7.69
CA ILE A 317 12.67 7.85 -6.68
C ILE A 317 11.60 6.79 -6.41
N GLU A 318 11.45 6.39 -5.16
CA GLU A 318 10.40 5.48 -4.73
C GLU A 318 9.34 6.22 -3.92
N LEU A 319 8.09 6.04 -4.30
CA LEU A 319 6.93 6.66 -3.67
C LEU A 319 6.05 5.61 -2.99
N ILE A 320 5.46 6.01 -1.89
CA ILE A 320 4.48 5.25 -1.10
C ILE A 320 3.17 6.02 -1.15
N ALA A 321 2.13 5.42 -1.72
CA ALA A 321 0.80 5.98 -1.75
C ALA A 321 -0.16 5.11 -0.93
N VAL A 322 -0.77 5.68 0.09
CA VAL A 322 -1.74 4.97 0.93
C VAL A 322 -3.11 5.60 0.77
N VAL A 323 -4.10 4.76 0.56
CA VAL A 323 -5.53 5.12 0.63
C VAL A 323 -6.25 4.20 1.60
N MET A 324 -7.15 4.76 2.42
CA MET A 324 -7.93 4.01 3.40
C MET A 324 -9.41 4.32 3.29
N ALA A 325 -10.21 3.32 3.58
CA ALA A 325 -11.68 3.37 3.59
C ALA A 325 -12.30 3.82 2.25
N ALA A 326 -11.65 3.51 1.13
CA ALA A 326 -12.25 3.74 -0.18
C ALA A 326 -13.52 2.88 -0.36
N PRO A 327 -14.57 3.41 -1.02
CA PRO A 327 -15.86 2.70 -1.11
C PRO A 327 -15.79 1.46 -2.01
N THR A 328 -14.79 1.34 -2.87
CA THR A 328 -14.67 0.22 -3.82
C THR A 328 -13.22 -0.02 -4.22
N SER A 329 -12.92 -1.28 -4.56
CA SER A 329 -11.61 -1.72 -5.09
C SER A 329 -11.58 -1.84 -6.62
N LYS A 330 -12.66 -1.43 -7.32
CA LYS A 330 -12.69 -1.54 -8.78
C LYS A 330 -11.91 -0.38 -9.40
N VAL A 331 -11.10 -0.72 -10.36
CA VAL A 331 -10.37 0.18 -11.25
C VAL A 331 -11.30 0.63 -12.36
#